data_b095cdc12de5fc7743754abd4fb15f73
#
_entry.id   b095cdc12de5fc7743754abd4fb15f73
#
_cell.length_a   1.000
_cell.length_b   1.000
_cell.length_c   1.000
_cell.angle_alpha   90.00
_cell.angle_beta   90.00
_cell.angle_gamma   90.00
#
_symmetry.space_group_name_H-M   'P 1'
#
loop_
_entity.id
_entity.type
_entity.pdbx_description
1 polymer ?
#
loop_
_entity_poly.entity_id
_entity_poly.type
_entity_poly.pdbx_seq_one_letter_code
_entity_poly.pdbx_strand_id
1 'polypeptide(L)'
;MVLKSVLQVKDLSKSFGNVDALRKVNLNFFEGEIHAVLGQNGAGKSTLIKLLTGLYETSSASGSLILNGAEIQLHSVSDARQKGIGYVPQEIEIVDTLTVAENIFAGNLPTNNGVFSHNHILKLAQELAEKYELNLPVSDFAASLSTAQRQTTMIARALASNPAILLLDEPTTSLSKEDAQTLAKTMVGLRAKNVTMIYITHRIPEVLNLCDRATVLRDGQVALELPKSEFSTEKIISSMIGKSLNKDNTESYKVISGKNILTLENIHVPRRGPQSVSLDDVNLTVREGEILGLGGLVGSGRTEVLDLISGRTPLASGKITLSGEVIVGANPQKMRDKGIIYLTEDRKREGLLFNLNLIKNTTAGSLNLFSKLGLLDERKESDIAIEAMKSLTVKTNSYAAEPSHLSGGNQQKVLLARALISKPKILLLDEPTKGVDVGARQEIYEVIRRIQASGTSVIVVASDLDELLSLANRVVVMAGGKSVDEFERADGDEARILKFGTGVLS
;
A
#
# COMPACT_ATOMS: atom_id res chain seq x y z
N MET A 1 -10.49 -23.87 -28.20
CA MET A 1 -10.73 -24.76 -27.03
C MET A 1 -11.83 -24.15 -26.20
N VAL A 2 -12.83 -24.93 -25.79
CA VAL A 2 -13.84 -24.46 -24.83
C VAL A 2 -13.15 -24.43 -23.46
N LEU A 3 -13.03 -23.25 -22.85
CA LEU A 3 -12.45 -23.10 -21.53
C LEU A 3 -13.36 -23.81 -20.51
N LYS A 4 -12.81 -24.76 -19.76
CA LYS A 4 -13.54 -25.46 -18.71
C LYS A 4 -13.61 -24.58 -17.45
N SER A 5 -14.82 -24.24 -17.01
CA SER A 5 -15.01 -23.48 -15.79
C SER A 5 -14.81 -24.34 -14.55
N VAL A 6 -13.98 -23.89 -13.62
CA VAL A 6 -13.73 -24.54 -12.33
C VAL A 6 -14.66 -23.98 -11.27
N LEU A 7 -14.79 -22.64 -11.17
CA LEU A 7 -15.68 -21.98 -10.23
C LEU A 7 -16.53 -20.94 -10.96
N GLN A 8 -17.84 -20.97 -10.70
CA GLN A 8 -18.79 -19.94 -11.17
C GLN A 8 -19.46 -19.30 -9.97
N VAL A 9 -19.60 -18.00 -10.03
CA VAL A 9 -20.38 -17.18 -9.12
C VAL A 9 -21.57 -16.69 -9.88
N LYS A 10 -22.80 -16.97 -9.45
CA LYS A 10 -24.04 -16.57 -10.13
C LYS A 10 -24.91 -15.70 -9.23
N ASP A 11 -25.19 -14.49 -9.69
CA ASP A 11 -26.07 -13.49 -9.06
C ASP A 11 -25.79 -13.28 -7.57
N LEU A 12 -24.49 -13.41 -7.16
CA LEU A 12 -24.10 -13.35 -5.77
C LEU A 12 -24.33 -11.93 -5.22
N SER A 13 -25.15 -11.83 -4.18
CA SER A 13 -25.43 -10.56 -3.51
C SER A 13 -25.32 -10.72 -2.00
N LYS A 14 -24.75 -9.70 -1.33
CA LYS A 14 -24.56 -9.68 0.12
C LYS A 14 -24.72 -8.27 0.66
N SER A 15 -25.59 -8.13 1.67
CA SER A 15 -25.83 -6.87 2.36
C SER A 15 -25.45 -6.97 3.84
N PHE A 16 -25.00 -5.86 4.41
CA PHE A 16 -24.76 -5.68 5.84
C PHE A 16 -25.57 -4.45 6.30
N GLY A 17 -26.67 -4.71 6.98
CA GLY A 17 -27.65 -3.68 7.30
C GLY A 17 -28.18 -3.02 6.02
N ASN A 18 -28.00 -1.71 5.88
CA ASN A 18 -28.44 -0.94 4.71
C ASN A 18 -27.36 -0.81 3.61
N VAL A 19 -26.23 -1.49 3.75
CA VAL A 19 -25.11 -1.41 2.79
C VAL A 19 -25.02 -2.70 1.99
N ASP A 20 -25.24 -2.61 0.68
CA ASP A 20 -25.05 -3.72 -0.25
C ASP A 20 -23.57 -3.83 -0.61
N ALA A 21 -22.89 -4.81 -0.06
CA ALA A 21 -21.46 -5.05 -0.31
C ALA A 21 -21.21 -5.78 -1.64
N LEU A 22 -22.17 -6.62 -2.07
CA LEU A 22 -22.18 -7.27 -3.39
C LEU A 22 -23.59 -7.20 -3.97
N ARG A 23 -23.70 -6.98 -5.30
CA ARG A 23 -24.96 -6.82 -6.01
C ARG A 23 -24.92 -7.62 -7.31
N LYS A 24 -25.55 -8.79 -7.34
CA LYS A 24 -25.66 -9.69 -8.50
C LYS A 24 -24.33 -9.89 -9.23
N VAL A 25 -23.30 -10.22 -8.48
CA VAL A 25 -21.96 -10.48 -9.03
C VAL A 25 -21.99 -11.81 -9.77
N ASN A 26 -21.56 -11.79 -11.03
CA ASN A 26 -21.41 -12.94 -11.91
C ASN A 26 -19.96 -13.04 -12.34
N LEU A 27 -19.29 -14.18 -12.06
CA LEU A 27 -17.90 -14.44 -12.39
C LEU A 27 -17.70 -15.89 -12.83
N ASN A 28 -16.75 -16.09 -13.75
CA ASN A 28 -16.31 -17.41 -14.18
C ASN A 28 -14.79 -17.50 -14.07
N PHE A 29 -14.30 -18.55 -13.40
CA PHE A 29 -12.88 -18.85 -13.26
C PHE A 29 -12.59 -20.16 -14.00
N PHE A 30 -11.59 -20.13 -14.90
CA PHE A 30 -11.30 -21.25 -15.80
C PHE A 30 -10.07 -22.04 -15.34
N GLU A 31 -10.02 -23.31 -15.75
CA GLU A 31 -8.96 -24.24 -15.37
C GLU A 31 -7.58 -23.76 -15.86
N GLY A 32 -6.60 -23.71 -14.94
CA GLY A 32 -5.22 -23.36 -15.21
C GLY A 32 -4.96 -21.88 -15.51
N GLU A 33 -5.93 -20.96 -15.26
CA GLU A 33 -5.71 -19.52 -15.41
C GLU A 33 -5.33 -18.85 -14.09
N ILE A 34 -4.66 -17.72 -14.18
CA ILE A 34 -4.53 -16.73 -13.11
C ILE A 34 -5.52 -15.60 -13.41
N HIS A 35 -6.60 -15.55 -12.64
CA HIS A 35 -7.65 -14.54 -12.81
C HIS A 35 -7.51 -13.44 -11.74
N ALA A 36 -7.21 -12.22 -12.18
CA ALA A 36 -7.14 -11.08 -11.28
C ALA A 36 -8.54 -10.57 -10.88
N VAL A 37 -8.73 -10.30 -9.59
CA VAL A 37 -9.89 -9.53 -9.10
C VAL A 37 -9.40 -8.23 -8.52
N LEU A 38 -9.71 -7.13 -9.21
CA LEU A 38 -9.30 -5.77 -8.85
C LEU A 38 -10.49 -4.95 -8.34
N GLY A 39 -10.21 -3.85 -7.71
CA GLY A 39 -11.19 -2.86 -7.27
C GLY A 39 -10.65 -1.99 -6.16
N GLN A 40 -11.28 -0.86 -5.91
CA GLN A 40 -10.95 0.03 -4.79
C GLN A 40 -11.30 -0.60 -3.44
N ASN A 41 -10.85 0.02 -2.35
CA ASN A 41 -11.31 -0.34 -1.01
C ASN A 41 -12.82 -0.07 -0.91
N GLY A 42 -13.57 -1.03 -0.37
CA GLY A 42 -15.04 -0.96 -0.36
C GLY A 42 -15.73 -1.46 -1.64
N ALA A 43 -15.00 -1.85 -2.70
CA ALA A 43 -15.58 -2.37 -3.94
C ALA A 43 -16.25 -3.74 -3.81
N GLY A 44 -16.14 -4.42 -2.65
CA GLY A 44 -16.72 -5.74 -2.40
C GLY A 44 -15.73 -6.91 -2.47
N LYS A 45 -14.44 -6.69 -2.81
CA LYS A 45 -13.42 -7.75 -2.93
C LYS A 45 -13.33 -8.62 -1.68
N SER A 46 -13.15 -8.01 -0.50
CA SER A 46 -13.02 -8.74 0.77
C SER A 46 -14.30 -9.49 1.13
N THR A 47 -15.48 -8.98 0.75
CA THR A 47 -16.75 -9.68 0.94
C THR A 47 -16.85 -10.89 0.02
N LEU A 48 -16.46 -10.75 -1.24
CA LEU A 48 -16.40 -11.84 -2.21
C LEU A 48 -15.46 -12.96 -1.70
N ILE A 49 -14.23 -12.60 -1.29
CA ILE A 49 -13.27 -13.58 -0.73
C ILE A 49 -13.87 -14.31 0.46
N LYS A 50 -14.41 -13.58 1.43
CA LYS A 50 -14.96 -14.18 2.66
C LYS A 50 -16.10 -15.13 2.37
N LEU A 51 -16.90 -14.89 1.33
CA LEU A 51 -17.93 -15.84 0.87
C LEU A 51 -17.31 -17.04 0.14
N LEU A 52 -16.32 -16.83 -0.73
CA LEU A 52 -15.65 -17.91 -1.47
C LEU A 52 -14.80 -18.80 -0.56
N THR A 53 -14.34 -18.28 0.57
CA THR A 53 -13.54 -19.03 1.56
C THR A 53 -14.35 -19.62 2.71
N GLY A 54 -15.67 -19.35 2.76
CA GLY A 54 -16.51 -19.80 3.85
C GLY A 54 -16.29 -19.08 5.19
N LEU A 55 -15.51 -17.96 5.21
CA LEU A 55 -15.43 -17.04 6.35
C LEU A 55 -16.78 -16.37 6.63
N TYR A 56 -17.55 -16.13 5.58
CA TYR A 56 -18.99 -15.87 5.67
C TYR A 56 -19.72 -17.07 5.08
N GLU A 57 -20.72 -17.56 5.79
CA GLU A 57 -21.57 -18.62 5.28
C GLU A 57 -22.28 -18.16 4.00
N THR A 58 -22.24 -18.99 2.96
CA THR A 58 -22.91 -18.66 1.69
C THR A 58 -24.43 -18.55 1.83
N SER A 59 -25.03 -19.23 2.82
CA SER A 59 -26.44 -19.08 3.20
C SER A 59 -26.82 -17.66 3.63
N SER A 60 -25.86 -16.84 4.02
CA SER A 60 -26.05 -15.42 4.40
C SER A 60 -26.03 -14.46 3.20
N ALA A 61 -25.91 -14.98 1.99
CA ALA A 61 -25.95 -14.26 0.72
C ALA A 61 -27.02 -14.84 -0.19
N SER A 62 -27.46 -14.10 -1.21
CA SER A 62 -28.28 -14.64 -2.31
C SER A 62 -27.41 -14.96 -3.52
N GLY A 63 -27.92 -15.81 -4.42
CA GLY A 63 -27.17 -16.34 -5.56
C GLY A 63 -26.55 -17.70 -5.25
N SER A 64 -25.68 -18.19 -6.13
CA SER A 64 -25.08 -19.53 -5.98
C SER A 64 -23.62 -19.58 -6.37
N LEU A 65 -22.89 -20.52 -5.77
CA LEU A 65 -21.52 -20.92 -6.10
C LEU A 65 -21.55 -22.29 -6.74
N ILE A 66 -20.91 -22.46 -7.90
CA ILE A 66 -20.84 -23.73 -8.63
C ILE A 66 -19.35 -24.08 -8.80
N LEU A 67 -18.92 -25.15 -8.15
CA LEU A 67 -17.55 -25.67 -8.23
C LEU A 67 -17.54 -26.97 -9.02
N ASN A 68 -16.75 -27.05 -10.08
CA ASN A 68 -16.66 -28.21 -10.97
C ASN A 68 -18.03 -28.69 -11.48
N GLY A 69 -18.95 -27.74 -11.74
CA GLY A 69 -20.30 -28.03 -12.24
C GLY A 69 -21.34 -28.42 -11.17
N ALA A 70 -20.96 -28.55 -9.90
CA ALA A 70 -21.87 -28.80 -8.78
C ALA A 70 -22.08 -27.54 -7.94
N GLU A 71 -23.33 -27.26 -7.60
CA GLU A 71 -23.64 -26.18 -6.66
C GLU A 71 -23.14 -26.52 -5.27
N ILE A 72 -22.46 -25.57 -4.62
CA ILE A 72 -21.89 -25.75 -3.28
C ILE A 72 -22.40 -24.69 -2.31
N GLN A 73 -22.52 -25.09 -1.05
CA GLN A 73 -22.69 -24.17 0.08
C GLN A 73 -21.48 -24.28 0.99
N LEU A 74 -21.02 -23.15 1.51
CA LEU A 74 -19.86 -23.06 2.39
C LEU A 74 -20.28 -22.55 3.75
N HIS A 75 -19.96 -23.33 4.79
CA HIS A 75 -20.32 -23.03 6.19
C HIS A 75 -19.11 -22.62 7.03
N SER A 76 -17.90 -22.92 6.57
CA SER A 76 -16.66 -22.58 7.27
C SER A 76 -15.45 -22.66 6.31
N VAL A 77 -14.32 -22.11 6.74
CA VAL A 77 -13.04 -22.24 6.02
C VAL A 77 -12.61 -23.71 5.87
N SER A 78 -12.87 -24.54 6.88
CA SER A 78 -12.59 -25.97 6.82
C SER A 78 -13.44 -26.68 5.76
N ASP A 79 -14.72 -26.32 5.66
CA ASP A 79 -15.64 -26.84 4.64
C ASP A 79 -15.21 -26.42 3.22
N ALA A 80 -14.84 -25.15 3.02
CA ALA A 80 -14.32 -24.65 1.76
C ALA A 80 -13.05 -25.41 1.32
N ARG A 81 -12.14 -25.66 2.26
CA ARG A 81 -10.91 -26.42 2.02
C ARG A 81 -11.21 -27.88 1.64
N GLN A 82 -12.13 -28.54 2.32
CA GLN A 82 -12.56 -29.91 2.00
C GLN A 82 -13.20 -30.01 0.63
N LYS A 83 -13.91 -28.96 0.18
CA LYS A 83 -14.51 -28.88 -1.16
C LYS A 83 -13.51 -28.48 -2.25
N GLY A 84 -12.26 -28.24 -1.89
CA GLY A 84 -11.18 -27.93 -2.86
C GLY A 84 -10.94 -26.47 -3.14
N ILE A 85 -11.25 -25.59 -2.17
CA ILE A 85 -10.91 -24.16 -2.23
C ILE A 85 -9.76 -23.90 -1.28
N GLY A 86 -8.57 -23.59 -1.83
CA GLY A 86 -7.39 -23.16 -1.07
C GLY A 86 -7.41 -21.65 -0.86
N TYR A 87 -6.92 -21.18 0.30
CA TYR A 87 -6.87 -19.75 0.62
C TYR A 87 -5.53 -19.35 1.23
N VAL A 88 -4.96 -18.28 0.70
CA VAL A 88 -3.77 -17.60 1.22
C VAL A 88 -4.17 -16.18 1.62
N PRO A 89 -4.23 -15.88 2.93
CA PRO A 89 -4.62 -14.56 3.43
C PRO A 89 -3.55 -13.51 3.18
N GLN A 90 -3.94 -12.23 3.31
CA GLN A 90 -3.08 -11.06 3.13
C GLN A 90 -1.97 -10.98 4.19
N GLU A 91 -2.29 -11.30 5.45
CA GLU A 91 -1.30 -11.29 6.52
C GLU A 91 -0.55 -12.63 6.56
N ILE A 92 0.77 -12.57 6.82
CA ILE A 92 1.61 -13.75 6.91
C ILE A 92 1.39 -14.45 8.26
N GLU A 93 0.65 -15.55 8.24
CA GLU A 93 0.31 -16.36 9.40
C GLU A 93 1.23 -17.58 9.49
N ILE A 94 2.46 -17.37 9.96
CA ILE A 94 3.49 -18.40 10.14
C ILE A 94 3.89 -18.46 11.61
N VAL A 95 4.03 -19.67 12.14
CA VAL A 95 4.50 -19.91 13.51
C VAL A 95 6.02 -20.07 13.48
N ASP A 96 6.75 -19.09 13.99
CA ASP A 96 8.21 -18.99 13.92
C ASP A 96 8.93 -20.16 14.61
N THR A 97 8.33 -20.72 15.66
CA THR A 97 8.89 -21.83 16.45
C THR A 97 8.67 -23.21 15.85
N LEU A 98 7.89 -23.31 14.77
CA LEU A 98 7.68 -24.55 14.03
C LEU A 98 8.58 -24.60 12.79
N THR A 99 8.86 -25.83 12.31
CA THR A 99 9.53 -26.04 11.03
C THR A 99 8.62 -25.61 9.87
N VAL A 100 9.20 -25.39 8.68
CA VAL A 100 8.45 -25.12 7.45
C VAL A 100 7.48 -26.25 7.17
N ALA A 101 7.90 -27.53 7.31
CA ALA A 101 7.06 -28.70 7.13
C ALA A 101 5.84 -28.70 8.07
N GLU A 102 6.02 -28.39 9.36
CA GLU A 102 4.93 -28.28 10.33
C GLU A 102 4.00 -27.11 10.02
N ASN A 103 4.55 -25.98 9.56
CA ASN A 103 3.76 -24.85 9.10
C ASN A 103 2.90 -25.18 7.87
N ILE A 104 3.41 -25.95 6.92
CA ILE A 104 2.64 -26.40 5.74
C ILE A 104 1.40 -27.20 6.16
N PHE A 105 1.54 -28.06 7.14
CA PHE A 105 0.43 -28.91 7.62
C PHE A 105 -0.27 -28.38 8.88
N ALA A 106 0.00 -27.14 9.30
CA ALA A 106 -0.68 -26.54 10.45
C ALA A 106 -2.20 -26.54 10.27
N GLY A 107 -2.90 -26.99 11.31
CA GLY A 107 -4.37 -27.16 11.31
C GLY A 107 -4.88 -28.43 10.61
N ASN A 108 -3.99 -29.25 10.02
CA ASN A 108 -4.33 -30.57 9.43
C ASN A 108 -3.10 -31.46 9.39
N LEU A 109 -2.54 -31.75 10.55
CA LEU A 109 -1.33 -32.56 10.68
C LEU A 109 -1.60 -34.00 10.19
N PRO A 110 -0.85 -34.48 9.19
CA PRO A 110 -0.96 -35.86 8.75
C PRO A 110 -0.56 -36.82 9.87
N THR A 111 -1.37 -37.85 10.09
CA THR A 111 -1.08 -38.92 11.05
C THR A 111 -0.93 -40.25 10.30
N ASN A 112 -0.01 -41.08 10.74
CA ASN A 112 0.10 -42.45 10.25
C ASN A 112 -0.52 -43.39 11.32
N ASN A 113 -1.64 -44.05 11.02
CA ASN A 113 -2.43 -44.84 11.96
C ASN A 113 -2.76 -44.11 13.29
N GLY A 114 -3.07 -42.81 13.22
CA GLY A 114 -3.38 -41.99 14.37
C GLY A 114 -2.18 -41.50 15.18
N VAL A 115 -0.96 -41.85 14.76
CA VAL A 115 0.30 -41.43 15.42
C VAL A 115 0.95 -40.30 14.64
N PHE A 116 1.31 -39.23 15.33
CA PHE A 116 2.11 -38.14 14.80
C PHE A 116 3.55 -38.62 14.54
N SER A 117 4.10 -38.31 13.36
CA SER A 117 5.49 -38.59 13.02
C SER A 117 6.12 -37.41 12.31
N HIS A 118 7.12 -36.80 12.95
CA HIS A 118 7.87 -35.67 12.37
C HIS A 118 8.51 -36.04 11.04
N ASN A 119 9.12 -37.22 10.92
CA ASN A 119 9.71 -37.71 9.67
C ASN A 119 8.68 -37.89 8.55
N HIS A 120 7.46 -38.30 8.90
CA HIS A 120 6.38 -38.45 7.92
C HIS A 120 5.95 -37.08 7.36
N ILE A 121 5.77 -36.09 8.23
CA ILE A 121 5.43 -34.72 7.85
C ILE A 121 6.52 -34.10 7.00
N LEU A 122 7.79 -34.26 7.36
CA LEU A 122 8.93 -33.77 6.60
C LEU A 122 8.95 -34.38 5.19
N LYS A 123 8.73 -35.69 5.06
CA LYS A 123 8.65 -36.38 3.77
C LYS A 123 7.52 -35.82 2.90
N LEU A 124 6.31 -35.67 3.45
CA LEU A 124 5.16 -35.13 2.71
C LEU A 124 5.40 -33.67 2.29
N ALA A 125 6.02 -32.86 3.13
CA ALA A 125 6.39 -31.49 2.78
C ALA A 125 7.41 -31.42 1.66
N GLN A 126 8.40 -32.33 1.67
CA GLN A 126 9.38 -32.48 0.62
C GLN A 126 8.73 -32.85 -0.72
N GLU A 127 7.88 -33.89 -0.71
CA GLU A 127 7.12 -34.33 -1.89
C GLU A 127 6.24 -33.22 -2.47
N LEU A 128 5.59 -32.41 -1.59
CA LEU A 128 4.79 -31.28 -2.00
C LEU A 128 5.66 -30.18 -2.64
N ALA A 129 6.78 -29.84 -2.02
CA ALA A 129 7.71 -28.84 -2.52
C ALA A 129 8.29 -29.24 -3.88
N GLU A 130 8.66 -30.49 -4.06
CA GLU A 130 9.13 -31.05 -5.34
C GLU A 130 8.03 -31.05 -6.40
N LYS A 131 6.82 -31.50 -6.07
CA LYS A 131 5.66 -31.51 -6.97
C LYS A 131 5.41 -30.13 -7.60
N TYR A 132 5.48 -29.09 -6.81
CA TYR A 132 5.16 -27.73 -7.24
C TYR A 132 6.40 -26.87 -7.49
N GLU A 133 7.62 -27.44 -7.40
CA GLU A 133 8.91 -26.75 -7.59
C GLU A 133 9.06 -25.53 -6.67
N LEU A 134 8.61 -25.68 -5.42
CA LEU A 134 8.72 -24.63 -4.41
C LEU A 134 10.10 -24.68 -3.76
N ASN A 135 10.85 -23.59 -3.86
CA ASN A 135 12.17 -23.50 -3.21
C ASN A 135 12.03 -23.21 -1.71
N LEU A 136 11.71 -24.26 -0.92
CA LEU A 136 11.47 -24.18 0.51
C LEU A 136 12.42 -25.08 1.28
N PRO A 137 13.12 -24.57 2.32
CA PRO A 137 13.92 -25.39 3.25
C PRO A 137 12.99 -26.05 4.27
N VAL A 138 12.33 -27.15 3.89
CA VAL A 138 11.23 -27.76 4.67
C VAL A 138 11.60 -28.22 6.08
N SER A 139 12.89 -28.50 6.32
CA SER A 139 13.42 -28.92 7.63
C SER A 139 13.74 -27.74 8.57
N ASP A 140 13.87 -26.52 8.03
CA ASP A 140 14.31 -25.37 8.80
C ASP A 140 13.17 -24.78 9.64
N PHE A 141 13.51 -24.08 10.73
CA PHE A 141 12.53 -23.31 11.47
C PHE A 141 12.08 -22.09 10.68
N ALA A 142 10.80 -21.78 10.76
CA ALA A 142 10.22 -20.66 10.04
C ALA A 142 10.78 -19.28 10.44
N ALA A 143 11.38 -19.17 11.62
CA ALA A 143 12.09 -17.98 12.06
C ALA A 143 13.25 -17.55 11.13
N SER A 144 13.88 -18.51 10.43
CA SER A 144 15.01 -18.25 9.51
C SER A 144 14.59 -17.81 8.11
N LEU A 145 13.31 -17.89 7.77
CA LEU A 145 12.80 -17.64 6.43
C LEU A 145 12.77 -16.16 6.06
N SER A 146 13.13 -15.86 4.82
CA SER A 146 12.83 -14.55 4.20
C SER A 146 11.31 -14.35 4.07
N THR A 147 10.87 -13.10 3.87
CA THR A 147 9.45 -12.78 3.71
C THR A 147 8.84 -13.51 2.50
N ALA A 148 9.58 -13.63 1.40
CA ALA A 148 9.15 -14.40 0.22
C ALA A 148 8.98 -15.89 0.51
N GLN A 149 9.91 -16.49 1.27
CA GLN A 149 9.82 -17.90 1.67
C GLN A 149 8.65 -18.14 2.64
N ARG A 150 8.36 -17.21 3.55
CA ARG A 150 7.17 -17.25 4.42
C ARG A 150 5.89 -17.26 3.57
N GLN A 151 5.81 -16.38 2.58
CA GLN A 151 4.66 -16.33 1.66
C GLN A 151 4.53 -17.62 0.85
N THR A 152 5.65 -18.16 0.33
CA THR A 152 5.66 -19.44 -0.38
C THR A 152 5.24 -20.60 0.53
N THR A 153 5.59 -20.56 1.82
CA THR A 153 5.14 -21.57 2.80
C THR A 153 3.62 -21.52 3.00
N MET A 154 3.01 -20.34 3.03
CA MET A 154 1.54 -20.21 3.09
C MET A 154 0.86 -20.76 1.83
N ILE A 155 1.45 -20.51 0.65
CA ILE A 155 0.99 -21.11 -0.61
C ILE A 155 1.08 -22.63 -0.53
N ALA A 156 2.21 -23.17 -0.07
CA ALA A 156 2.40 -24.61 0.12
C ALA A 156 1.35 -25.21 1.08
N ARG A 157 1.02 -24.50 2.19
CA ARG A 157 -0.05 -24.90 3.12
C ARG A 157 -1.41 -25.00 2.42
N ALA A 158 -1.74 -24.02 1.58
CA ALA A 158 -2.99 -24.05 0.82
C ALA A 158 -3.00 -25.17 -0.22
N LEU A 159 -1.87 -25.44 -0.89
CA LEU A 159 -1.71 -26.50 -1.86
C LEU A 159 -1.71 -27.92 -1.24
N ALA A 160 -1.40 -28.06 0.05
CA ALA A 160 -1.37 -29.35 0.74
C ALA A 160 -2.74 -30.08 0.73
N SER A 161 -3.85 -29.36 0.59
CA SER A 161 -5.19 -29.92 0.41
C SER A 161 -5.51 -30.30 -1.04
N ASN A 162 -4.57 -30.14 -1.98
CA ASN A 162 -4.76 -30.35 -3.43
C ASN A 162 -6.01 -29.63 -3.97
N PRO A 163 -6.12 -28.29 -3.81
CA PRO A 163 -7.33 -27.54 -4.13
C PRO A 163 -7.59 -27.51 -5.65
N ALA A 164 -8.89 -27.43 -6.01
CA ALA A 164 -9.30 -27.18 -7.39
C ALA A 164 -9.03 -25.70 -7.80
N ILE A 165 -9.08 -24.80 -6.82
CA ILE A 165 -8.80 -23.38 -7.03
C ILE A 165 -8.10 -22.78 -5.80
N LEU A 166 -7.11 -21.93 -6.03
CA LEU A 166 -6.32 -21.24 -5.01
C LEU A 166 -6.64 -19.75 -5.01
N LEU A 167 -7.11 -19.21 -3.89
CA LEU A 167 -7.33 -17.79 -3.68
C LEU A 167 -6.12 -17.16 -3.00
N LEU A 168 -5.62 -16.08 -3.58
CA LEU A 168 -4.46 -15.32 -3.10
C LEU A 168 -4.90 -13.88 -2.83
N ASP A 169 -4.92 -13.49 -1.55
CA ASP A 169 -5.38 -12.15 -1.13
C ASP A 169 -4.19 -11.23 -0.91
N GLU A 170 -3.96 -10.32 -1.86
CA GLU A 170 -2.87 -9.33 -1.86
C GLU A 170 -1.49 -9.90 -1.45
N PRO A 171 -1.01 -11.00 -2.05
CA PRO A 171 0.15 -11.74 -1.53
C PRO A 171 1.48 -11.02 -1.64
N THR A 172 1.55 -9.86 -2.31
CA THR A 172 2.77 -9.07 -2.51
C THR A 172 2.83 -7.79 -1.70
N THR A 173 1.79 -7.48 -0.89
CA THR A 173 1.68 -6.17 -0.19
C THR A 173 2.82 -5.92 0.79
N SER A 174 3.36 -6.96 1.43
CA SER A 174 4.45 -6.88 2.40
C SER A 174 5.83 -7.23 1.83
N LEU A 175 5.93 -7.47 0.50
CA LEU A 175 7.15 -7.95 -0.14
C LEU A 175 7.98 -6.80 -0.74
N SER A 176 9.31 -6.97 -0.74
CA SER A 176 10.22 -6.17 -1.57
C SER A 176 9.94 -6.40 -3.06
N LYS A 177 10.47 -5.55 -3.94
CA LYS A 177 10.32 -5.71 -5.40
C LYS A 177 10.93 -7.03 -5.88
N GLU A 178 12.08 -7.41 -5.34
CA GLU A 178 12.79 -8.66 -5.64
C GLU A 178 12.01 -9.88 -5.16
N ASP A 179 11.46 -9.82 -3.94
CA ASP A 179 10.64 -10.89 -3.36
C ASP A 179 9.33 -11.07 -4.15
N ALA A 180 8.68 -9.97 -4.56
CA ALA A 180 7.49 -10.02 -5.39
C ALA A 180 7.76 -10.65 -6.77
N GLN A 181 8.93 -10.40 -7.38
CA GLN A 181 9.34 -11.06 -8.62
C GLN A 181 9.56 -12.56 -8.42
N THR A 182 10.14 -12.96 -7.30
CA THR A 182 10.35 -14.37 -6.95
C THR A 182 9.00 -15.08 -6.77
N LEU A 183 8.06 -14.45 -6.06
CA LEU A 183 6.71 -14.98 -5.90
C LEU A 183 5.98 -15.08 -7.25
N ALA A 184 6.12 -14.10 -8.14
CA ALA A 184 5.52 -14.13 -9.48
C ALA A 184 6.03 -15.32 -10.29
N LYS A 185 7.33 -15.67 -10.23
CA LYS A 185 7.88 -16.88 -10.86
C LYS A 185 7.24 -18.15 -10.30
N THR A 186 7.09 -18.24 -8.98
CA THR A 186 6.40 -19.37 -8.34
C THR A 186 4.96 -19.51 -8.87
N MET A 187 4.21 -18.42 -8.99
CA MET A 187 2.84 -18.44 -9.50
C MET A 187 2.77 -18.88 -10.97
N VAL A 188 3.71 -18.42 -11.81
CA VAL A 188 3.83 -18.88 -13.20
C VAL A 188 4.11 -20.39 -13.26
N GLY A 189 4.98 -20.88 -12.37
CA GLY A 189 5.25 -22.34 -12.24
C GLY A 189 4.00 -23.13 -11.84
N LEU A 190 3.22 -22.62 -10.87
CA LEU A 190 1.96 -23.25 -10.45
C LEU A 190 0.93 -23.28 -11.58
N ARG A 191 0.81 -22.18 -12.34
CA ARG A 191 -0.05 -22.13 -13.54
C ARG A 191 0.37 -23.17 -14.57
N ALA A 192 1.67 -23.31 -14.84
CA ALA A 192 2.18 -24.33 -15.76
C ALA A 192 1.86 -25.77 -15.32
N LYS A 193 1.61 -25.99 -14.03
CA LYS A 193 1.12 -27.23 -13.44
C LYS A 193 -0.41 -27.31 -13.32
N ASN A 194 -1.11 -26.46 -14.08
CA ASN A 194 -2.57 -26.39 -14.17
C ASN A 194 -3.29 -26.01 -12.87
N VAL A 195 -2.61 -25.30 -11.95
CA VAL A 195 -3.24 -24.75 -10.76
C VAL A 195 -4.05 -23.51 -11.15
N THR A 196 -5.36 -23.53 -10.90
CA THR A 196 -6.25 -22.37 -11.11
C THR A 196 -6.13 -21.40 -9.94
N MET A 197 -5.95 -20.11 -10.22
CA MET A 197 -5.73 -19.11 -9.18
C MET A 197 -6.64 -17.90 -9.34
N ILE A 198 -7.23 -17.44 -8.22
CA ILE A 198 -7.84 -16.11 -8.09
C ILE A 198 -6.83 -15.22 -7.39
N TYR A 199 -6.41 -14.17 -8.07
CA TYR A 199 -5.39 -13.25 -7.60
C TYR A 199 -5.99 -11.89 -7.28
N ILE A 200 -6.12 -11.57 -5.99
CA ILE A 200 -6.67 -10.30 -5.58
C ILE A 200 -5.51 -9.33 -5.38
N THR A 201 -5.60 -8.20 -6.04
CA THR A 201 -4.60 -7.15 -5.94
C THR A 201 -5.20 -5.79 -6.33
N HIS A 202 -4.53 -4.72 -5.89
CA HIS A 202 -4.77 -3.37 -6.39
C HIS A 202 -3.59 -2.90 -7.28
N ARG A 203 -2.56 -3.73 -7.48
CA ARG A 203 -1.34 -3.42 -8.25
C ARG A 203 -1.49 -3.80 -9.71
N ILE A 204 -1.81 -2.83 -10.56
CA ILE A 204 -2.04 -3.05 -11.99
C ILE A 204 -0.83 -3.65 -12.72
N PRO A 205 0.44 -3.24 -12.47
CA PRO A 205 1.59 -3.86 -13.13
C PRO A 205 1.70 -5.37 -12.90
N GLU A 206 1.30 -5.87 -11.73
CA GLU A 206 1.27 -7.32 -11.45
C GLU A 206 0.25 -8.04 -12.34
N VAL A 207 -0.93 -7.43 -12.51
CA VAL A 207 -2.00 -7.99 -13.35
C VAL A 207 -1.58 -8.09 -14.81
N LEU A 208 -1.00 -7.01 -15.34
CA LEU A 208 -0.54 -6.95 -16.73
C LEU A 208 0.50 -8.03 -17.05
N ASN A 209 1.41 -8.29 -16.09
CA ASN A 209 2.50 -9.23 -16.28
C ASN A 209 2.09 -10.69 -16.02
N LEU A 210 1.29 -10.94 -14.98
CA LEU A 210 1.08 -12.27 -14.41
C LEU A 210 -0.24 -12.92 -14.85
N CYS A 211 -1.34 -12.12 -14.95
CA CYS A 211 -2.68 -12.67 -15.06
C CYS A 211 -3.10 -12.95 -16.52
N ASP A 212 -4.03 -13.89 -16.69
CA ASP A 212 -4.60 -14.27 -17.97
C ASP A 212 -5.95 -13.58 -18.23
N ARG A 213 -6.67 -13.25 -17.16
CA ARG A 213 -7.93 -12.51 -17.15
C ARG A 213 -7.95 -11.55 -15.97
N ALA A 214 -8.75 -10.50 -16.08
CA ALA A 214 -8.94 -9.52 -15.02
C ALA A 214 -10.40 -9.10 -14.92
N THR A 215 -10.92 -9.08 -13.69
CA THR A 215 -12.23 -8.52 -13.37
C THR A 215 -12.07 -7.34 -12.43
N VAL A 216 -12.71 -6.23 -12.76
CA VAL A 216 -12.77 -5.05 -11.90
C VAL A 216 -14.11 -5.03 -11.18
N LEU A 217 -14.07 -5.07 -9.84
CA LEU A 217 -15.23 -4.81 -8.98
C LEU A 217 -15.30 -3.33 -8.63
N ARG A 218 -16.50 -2.76 -8.69
CA ARG A 218 -16.81 -1.40 -8.23
C ARG A 218 -18.22 -1.32 -7.66
N ASP A 219 -18.36 -0.72 -6.48
CA ASP A 219 -19.65 -0.53 -5.80
C ASP A 219 -20.46 -1.83 -5.66
N GLY A 220 -19.75 -2.94 -5.41
CA GLY A 220 -20.34 -4.28 -5.24
C GLY A 220 -20.75 -4.97 -6.54
N GLN A 221 -20.39 -4.45 -7.72
CA GLN A 221 -20.73 -5.02 -9.03
C GLN A 221 -19.48 -5.26 -9.90
N VAL A 222 -19.61 -6.13 -10.90
CA VAL A 222 -18.61 -6.27 -11.95
C VAL A 222 -18.70 -5.08 -12.88
N ALA A 223 -17.66 -4.23 -12.86
CA ALA A 223 -17.58 -3.05 -13.72
C ALA A 223 -16.90 -3.36 -15.06
N LEU A 224 -15.97 -4.33 -15.08
CA LEU A 224 -15.22 -4.71 -16.27
C LEU A 224 -14.70 -6.14 -16.12
N GLU A 225 -14.70 -6.90 -17.21
CA GLU A 225 -13.98 -8.17 -17.31
C GLU A 225 -13.23 -8.19 -18.64
N LEU A 226 -11.93 -8.53 -18.61
CA LEU A 226 -11.04 -8.52 -19.76
C LEU A 226 -10.18 -9.79 -19.83
N PRO A 227 -9.98 -10.38 -21.01
CA PRO A 227 -8.89 -11.31 -21.25
C PRO A 227 -7.57 -10.55 -21.39
N LYS A 228 -6.44 -11.25 -21.23
CA LYS A 228 -5.08 -10.67 -21.30
C LYS A 228 -4.82 -9.87 -22.58
N SER A 229 -5.36 -10.30 -23.71
CA SER A 229 -5.22 -9.64 -25.01
C SER A 229 -5.80 -8.22 -25.06
N GLU A 230 -6.69 -7.88 -24.11
CA GLU A 230 -7.37 -6.58 -24.03
C GLU A 230 -6.90 -5.75 -22.83
N PHE A 231 -5.89 -6.19 -22.09
CA PHE A 231 -5.38 -5.46 -20.94
C PHE A 231 -4.86 -4.08 -21.35
N SER A 232 -5.30 -3.08 -20.62
CA SER A 232 -4.85 -1.70 -20.73
C SER A 232 -4.92 -1.07 -19.35
N THR A 233 -3.83 -0.42 -18.94
CA THR A 233 -3.77 0.32 -17.67
C THR A 233 -4.90 1.33 -17.57
N GLU A 234 -5.16 2.08 -18.64
CA GLU A 234 -6.22 3.11 -18.71
C GLU A 234 -7.60 2.50 -18.54
N LYS A 235 -7.90 1.38 -19.24
CA LYS A 235 -9.20 0.69 -19.15
C LYS A 235 -9.44 0.18 -17.72
N ILE A 236 -8.44 -0.43 -17.11
CA ILE A 236 -8.53 -0.97 -15.76
C ILE A 236 -8.76 0.17 -14.75
N ILE A 237 -7.94 1.23 -14.79
CA ILE A 237 -8.05 2.37 -13.87
C ILE A 237 -9.39 3.10 -14.05
N SER A 238 -9.79 3.40 -15.28
CA SER A 238 -11.07 4.09 -15.53
C SER A 238 -12.26 3.29 -15.00
N SER A 239 -12.23 1.96 -15.14
CA SER A 239 -13.28 1.09 -14.60
C SER A 239 -13.27 1.02 -13.08
N MET A 240 -12.08 1.08 -12.44
CA MET A 240 -11.95 1.14 -10.98
C MET A 240 -12.50 2.45 -10.41
N ILE A 241 -12.24 3.59 -11.07
CA ILE A 241 -12.61 4.94 -10.59
C ILE A 241 -14.01 5.34 -11.03
N GLY A 242 -14.51 4.83 -12.16
CA GLY A 242 -15.82 5.17 -12.71
C GLY A 242 -15.86 6.51 -13.44
N LYS A 243 -14.73 7.12 -13.73
CA LYS A 243 -14.57 8.32 -14.55
C LYS A 243 -13.56 8.02 -15.65
N SER A 244 -13.79 8.54 -16.86
CA SER A 244 -12.74 8.58 -17.87
C SER A 244 -11.55 9.35 -17.27
N LEU A 245 -10.36 8.77 -17.31
CA LEU A 245 -9.14 9.54 -17.11
C LEU A 245 -9.09 10.56 -18.24
N ASN A 246 -9.50 11.79 -17.95
CA ASN A 246 -9.23 12.89 -18.87
C ASN A 246 -7.71 13.01 -18.94
N LYS A 247 -7.12 12.62 -20.07
CA LYS A 247 -5.71 12.88 -20.41
C LYS A 247 -5.40 14.39 -20.43
N ASP A 248 -6.42 15.23 -20.28
CA ASP A 248 -6.31 16.69 -20.33
C ASP A 248 -5.83 17.33 -19.02
N ASN A 249 -5.51 16.55 -17.98
CA ASN A 249 -4.74 17.06 -16.83
C ASN A 249 -3.22 17.03 -17.08
N THR A 250 -2.79 17.28 -18.33
CA THR A 250 -1.57 18.04 -18.56
C THR A 250 -1.87 19.51 -18.23
N GLU A 251 -2.25 19.79 -16.97
CA GLU A 251 -2.00 21.13 -16.45
C GLU A 251 -0.51 21.38 -16.72
N SER A 252 -0.24 22.38 -17.55
CA SER A 252 1.09 22.80 -17.92
C SER A 252 1.90 22.87 -16.62
N TYR A 253 2.90 22.00 -16.50
CA TYR A 253 3.84 22.02 -15.37
C TYR A 253 4.44 23.42 -15.34
N LYS A 254 3.92 24.28 -14.47
CA LYS A 254 4.45 25.61 -14.31
C LYS A 254 5.84 25.47 -13.69
N VAL A 255 6.85 25.85 -14.45
CA VAL A 255 8.17 26.06 -13.87
C VAL A 255 8.01 27.16 -12.82
N ILE A 256 8.21 26.81 -11.56
CA ILE A 256 8.07 27.75 -10.45
C ILE A 256 9.38 28.51 -10.32
N SER A 257 9.39 29.75 -10.75
CA SER A 257 10.50 30.71 -10.59
C SER A 257 10.35 31.50 -9.30
N GLY A 258 10.45 30.81 -8.15
CA GLY A 258 10.35 31.45 -6.83
C GLY A 258 11.73 31.68 -6.19
N LYS A 259 11.74 32.47 -5.10
CA LYS A 259 12.91 32.55 -4.21
C LYS A 259 13.07 31.22 -3.47
N ASN A 260 14.33 30.87 -3.16
CA ASN A 260 14.58 29.70 -2.34
C ASN A 260 14.09 29.94 -0.92
N ILE A 261 13.13 29.12 -0.46
CA ILE A 261 12.63 29.15 0.92
C ILE A 261 13.50 28.27 1.83
N LEU A 262 14.05 27.16 1.30
CA LEU A 262 14.93 26.25 2.03
C LEU A 262 16.16 25.95 1.15
N THR A 263 17.34 25.93 1.76
CA THR A 263 18.60 25.54 1.11
C THR A 263 19.38 24.63 2.06
N LEU A 264 19.82 23.50 1.55
CA LEU A 264 20.74 22.57 2.18
C LEU A 264 22.06 22.63 1.40
N GLU A 265 23.19 22.88 2.09
CA GLU A 265 24.52 23.03 1.51
C GLU A 265 25.50 22.08 2.21
N ASN A 266 26.15 21.20 1.46
CA ASN A 266 27.19 20.26 1.91
C ASN A 266 26.77 19.50 3.18
N ILE A 267 25.60 18.91 3.18
CA ILE A 267 25.02 18.24 4.34
C ILE A 267 25.69 16.89 4.57
N HIS A 268 26.18 16.69 5.81
CA HIS A 268 26.67 15.40 6.27
C HIS A 268 25.96 15.01 7.56
N VAL A 269 25.45 13.77 7.59
CA VAL A 269 24.81 13.14 8.76
C VAL A 269 25.33 11.71 8.88
N PRO A 270 25.96 11.32 10.00
CA PRO A 270 26.43 9.96 10.18
C PRO A 270 25.27 8.98 10.34
N ARG A 271 25.49 7.73 9.97
CA ARG A 271 24.54 6.62 10.18
C ARG A 271 24.21 6.46 11.65
N ARG A 272 22.93 6.32 12.02
CA ARG A 272 22.44 6.27 13.39
C ARG A 272 21.87 4.94 13.84
N GLY A 273 21.68 4.00 12.94
CA GLY A 273 21.14 2.68 13.28
C GLY A 273 21.29 1.70 12.11
N PRO A 274 20.95 0.42 12.30
CA PRO A 274 21.12 -0.60 11.26
C PRO A 274 20.34 -0.29 9.97
N GLN A 275 19.18 0.37 10.09
CA GLN A 275 18.28 0.67 8.97
C GLN A 275 18.44 2.09 8.40
N SER A 276 19.20 2.98 9.06
CA SER A 276 19.43 4.34 8.57
C SER A 276 20.58 4.41 7.57
N VAL A 277 20.53 5.41 6.68
CA VAL A 277 21.59 5.73 5.72
C VAL A 277 22.32 6.97 6.20
N SER A 278 23.67 7.04 6.01
CA SER A 278 24.40 8.29 6.19
C SER A 278 24.09 9.25 5.06
N LEU A 279 23.96 10.53 5.35
CA LEU A 279 23.97 11.57 4.33
C LEU A 279 25.39 12.08 4.13
N ASP A 280 25.82 12.20 2.88
CA ASP A 280 27.16 12.61 2.52
C ASP A 280 27.11 13.53 1.30
N ASP A 281 27.35 14.83 1.53
CA ASP A 281 27.29 15.88 0.51
C ASP A 281 25.90 16.05 -0.15
N VAL A 282 24.84 16.16 0.69
CA VAL A 282 23.51 16.47 0.16
C VAL A 282 23.36 17.96 -0.04
N ASN A 283 23.04 18.33 -1.29
CA ASN A 283 22.78 19.69 -1.73
C ASN A 283 21.41 19.73 -2.36
N LEU A 284 20.50 20.58 -1.87
CA LEU A 284 19.19 20.80 -2.47
C LEU A 284 18.62 22.17 -2.11
N THR A 285 17.75 22.66 -2.97
CA THR A 285 16.98 23.88 -2.73
C THR A 285 15.50 23.61 -2.87
N VAL A 286 14.68 24.35 -2.14
CA VAL A 286 13.21 24.35 -2.28
C VAL A 286 12.78 25.78 -2.59
N ARG A 287 12.01 25.97 -3.66
CA ARG A 287 11.47 27.27 -4.05
C ARG A 287 10.12 27.52 -3.35
N GLU A 288 9.76 28.78 -3.14
CA GLU A 288 8.44 29.12 -2.58
C GLU A 288 7.31 28.61 -3.50
N GLY A 289 6.37 27.87 -2.91
CA GLY A 289 5.20 27.35 -3.61
C GLY A 289 5.49 26.22 -4.61
N GLU A 290 6.67 25.55 -4.55
CA GLU A 290 6.93 24.36 -5.36
C GLU A 290 6.60 23.06 -4.63
N ILE A 291 6.36 22.01 -5.40
CA ILE A 291 6.42 20.62 -4.94
C ILE A 291 7.76 20.05 -5.44
N LEU A 292 8.70 19.86 -4.51
CA LEU A 292 9.97 19.20 -4.77
C LEU A 292 9.83 17.71 -4.49
N GLY A 293 10.09 16.86 -5.49
CA GLY A 293 10.19 15.42 -5.35
C GLY A 293 11.58 14.98 -4.93
N LEU A 294 11.70 14.07 -3.96
CA LEU A 294 12.94 13.35 -3.70
C LEU A 294 12.82 11.93 -4.28
N GLY A 295 13.48 11.72 -5.44
CA GLY A 295 13.53 10.44 -6.14
C GLY A 295 14.71 9.58 -5.69
N GLY A 296 14.68 8.28 -6.02
CA GLY A 296 15.75 7.33 -5.73
C GLY A 296 15.24 5.99 -5.22
N LEU A 297 16.12 5.01 -5.14
CA LEU A 297 15.77 3.67 -4.64
C LEU A 297 15.50 3.67 -3.13
N VAL A 298 14.85 2.62 -2.63
CA VAL A 298 14.70 2.40 -1.18
C VAL A 298 16.08 2.33 -0.54
N GLY A 299 16.27 3.07 0.57
CA GLY A 299 17.59 3.18 1.22
C GLY A 299 18.55 4.19 0.58
N SER A 300 18.08 5.08 -0.30
CA SER A 300 18.92 6.13 -0.90
C SER A 300 19.16 7.35 0.00
N GLY A 301 18.49 7.47 1.15
CA GLY A 301 18.66 8.57 2.10
C GLY A 301 17.54 9.61 2.08
N ARG A 302 16.43 9.37 1.37
CA ARG A 302 15.31 10.32 1.21
C ARG A 302 14.62 10.66 2.53
N THR A 303 14.25 9.65 3.33
CA THR A 303 13.63 9.82 4.65
C THR A 303 14.58 10.53 5.62
N GLU A 304 15.88 10.21 5.56
CA GLU A 304 16.90 10.85 6.38
C GLU A 304 17.02 12.35 6.09
N VAL A 305 16.82 12.78 4.84
CA VAL A 305 16.74 14.21 4.48
C VAL A 305 15.52 14.85 5.11
N LEU A 306 14.33 14.20 5.07
CA LEU A 306 13.13 14.73 5.72
C LEU A 306 13.29 14.80 7.26
N ASP A 307 13.90 13.77 7.86
CA ASP A 307 14.20 13.74 9.31
C ASP A 307 15.16 14.86 9.72
N LEU A 308 16.17 15.15 8.90
CA LEU A 308 17.07 16.28 9.12
C LEU A 308 16.33 17.63 9.05
N ILE A 309 15.55 17.86 7.99
CA ILE A 309 14.81 19.11 7.78
C ILE A 309 13.77 19.30 8.87
N SER A 310 13.11 18.25 9.35
CA SER A 310 12.15 18.29 10.45
C SER A 310 12.79 18.46 11.84
N GLY A 311 14.13 18.37 11.93
CA GLY A 311 14.86 18.45 13.20
C GLY A 311 14.82 17.18 14.04
N ARG A 312 14.36 16.06 13.51
CA ARG A 312 14.39 14.72 14.17
C ARG A 312 15.82 14.18 14.24
N THR A 313 16.63 14.55 13.25
CA THR A 313 18.06 14.20 13.22
C THR A 313 18.90 15.47 13.29
N PRO A 314 19.88 15.58 14.20
CA PRO A 314 20.77 16.72 14.24
C PRO A 314 21.75 16.69 13.08
N LEU A 315 22.04 17.88 12.58
CA LEU A 315 23.08 18.14 11.58
C LEU A 315 24.47 17.88 12.18
N ALA A 316 25.32 17.14 11.48
CA ALA A 316 26.71 16.94 11.87
C ALA A 316 27.61 18.02 11.25
N SER A 317 27.51 18.25 9.94
CA SER A 317 28.18 19.36 9.26
C SER A 317 27.39 19.80 8.03
N GLY A 318 27.71 20.97 7.50
CA GLY A 318 26.97 21.63 6.43
C GLY A 318 26.13 22.79 6.94
N LYS A 319 25.20 23.28 6.10
CA LYS A 319 24.40 24.45 6.42
C LYS A 319 22.96 24.29 5.94
N ILE A 320 22.01 24.61 6.80
CA ILE A 320 20.57 24.67 6.49
C ILE A 320 20.15 26.12 6.59
N THR A 321 19.60 26.68 5.51
CA THR A 321 19.06 28.05 5.48
C THR A 321 17.57 27.99 5.20
N LEU A 322 16.75 28.63 6.05
CA LEU A 322 15.30 28.72 5.91
C LEU A 322 14.90 30.18 5.83
N SER A 323 14.22 30.59 4.76
CA SER A 323 13.80 31.98 4.51
C SER A 323 14.93 33.01 4.72
N GLY A 324 16.17 32.66 4.33
CA GLY A 324 17.37 33.49 4.48
C GLY A 324 18.07 33.40 5.83
N GLU A 325 17.50 32.71 6.83
CA GLU A 325 18.13 32.52 8.14
C GLU A 325 18.81 31.15 8.26
N VAL A 326 20.05 31.12 8.76
CA VAL A 326 20.75 29.87 9.06
C VAL A 326 20.17 29.19 10.27
N ILE A 327 19.80 27.94 10.16
CA ILE A 327 19.26 27.12 11.24
C ILE A 327 20.39 26.49 12.02
N VAL A 328 20.47 26.79 13.33
CA VAL A 328 21.43 26.20 14.26
C VAL A 328 20.68 25.46 15.36
N GLY A 329 21.12 24.25 15.72
CA GLY A 329 20.53 23.46 16.79
C GLY A 329 19.06 23.14 16.53
N ALA A 330 18.76 22.54 15.34
CA ALA A 330 17.42 22.12 14.97
C ALA A 330 16.89 21.03 15.91
N ASN A 331 15.62 21.14 16.29
CA ASN A 331 14.82 20.08 16.91
C ASN A 331 13.37 20.18 16.37
N PRO A 332 12.53 19.14 16.54
CA PRO A 332 11.21 19.12 15.93
C PRO A 332 10.31 20.31 16.35
N GLN A 333 10.36 20.74 17.59
CA GLN A 333 9.57 21.87 18.07
C GLN A 333 10.00 23.17 17.39
N LYS A 334 11.29 23.45 17.35
CA LYS A 334 11.86 24.66 16.72
C LYS A 334 11.53 24.71 15.21
N MET A 335 11.62 23.56 14.52
CA MET A 335 11.30 23.50 13.09
C MET A 335 9.81 23.71 12.84
N ARG A 336 8.94 23.15 13.68
CA ARG A 336 7.49 23.42 13.65
C ARG A 336 7.18 24.90 13.85
N ASP A 337 7.80 25.55 14.85
CA ASP A 337 7.59 26.97 15.15
C ASP A 337 8.06 27.86 13.99
N LYS A 338 9.02 27.41 13.18
CA LYS A 338 9.47 28.06 11.93
C LYS A 338 8.56 27.74 10.72
N GLY A 339 7.55 26.89 10.90
CA GLY A 339 6.56 26.56 9.88
C GLY A 339 6.91 25.34 9.03
N ILE A 340 7.76 24.43 9.51
CA ILE A 340 8.05 23.14 8.87
C ILE A 340 7.24 22.05 9.56
N ILE A 341 6.34 21.41 8.83
CA ILE A 341 5.50 20.31 9.33
C ILE A 341 5.86 19.03 8.58
N TYR A 342 6.02 17.93 9.31
CA TYR A 342 6.38 16.62 8.77
C TYR A 342 5.25 15.61 8.99
N LEU A 343 4.82 14.97 7.91
CA LEU A 343 3.93 13.82 7.91
C LEU A 343 4.73 12.57 7.55
N THR A 344 4.80 11.65 8.51
CA THR A 344 5.62 10.42 8.44
C THR A 344 4.94 9.33 7.62
N GLU A 345 5.72 8.39 7.12
CA GLU A 345 5.27 7.21 6.39
C GLU A 345 4.34 6.33 7.24
N ASP A 346 4.71 6.06 8.51
CA ASP A 346 3.92 5.19 9.40
C ASP A 346 2.82 5.96 10.13
N ARG A 347 1.70 6.17 9.43
CA ARG A 347 0.54 6.84 10.00
C ARG A 347 -0.07 6.13 11.21
N LYS A 348 0.10 4.79 11.33
CA LYS A 348 -0.49 4.00 12.41
C LYS A 348 0.29 4.11 13.70
N ARG A 349 1.62 4.15 13.65
CA ARG A 349 2.49 4.20 14.83
C ARG A 349 2.86 5.63 15.22
N GLU A 350 3.13 6.49 14.23
CA GLU A 350 3.66 7.83 14.46
C GLU A 350 2.66 8.94 14.09
N GLY A 351 1.70 8.65 13.20
CA GLY A 351 0.79 9.66 12.67
C GLY A 351 -0.46 9.86 13.54
N LEU A 352 -1.28 8.84 13.69
CA LEU A 352 -2.61 8.93 14.33
C LEU A 352 -2.60 8.44 15.78
N LEU A 353 -3.38 9.10 16.60
CA LEU A 353 -3.66 8.73 17.98
C LEU A 353 -4.98 7.95 18.01
N PHE A 354 -4.92 6.62 17.89
CA PHE A 354 -6.09 5.75 17.72
C PHE A 354 -7.03 5.70 18.92
N ASN A 355 -6.56 6.09 20.09
CA ASN A 355 -7.32 6.23 21.33
C ASN A 355 -8.02 7.60 21.49
N LEU A 356 -7.87 8.48 20.51
CA LEU A 356 -8.49 9.82 20.49
C LEU A 356 -9.40 9.96 19.27
N ASN A 357 -10.45 10.78 19.39
CA ASN A 357 -11.36 11.07 18.29
C ASN A 357 -10.72 11.91 17.17
N LEU A 358 -11.40 12.09 16.03
CA LEU A 358 -10.88 12.80 14.88
C LEU A 358 -10.59 14.27 15.17
N ILE A 359 -11.41 14.94 16.00
CA ILE A 359 -11.19 16.34 16.42
C ILE A 359 -9.85 16.47 17.13
N LYS A 360 -9.63 15.66 18.18
CA LYS A 360 -8.37 15.66 18.94
C LYS A 360 -7.17 15.24 18.07
N ASN A 361 -7.37 14.30 17.17
CA ASN A 361 -6.35 13.95 16.17
C ASN A 361 -5.98 15.13 15.29
N THR A 362 -6.95 15.89 14.80
CA THR A 362 -6.72 17.02 13.91
C THR A 362 -6.03 18.20 14.61
N THR A 363 -6.24 18.37 15.90
CA THR A 363 -5.73 19.51 16.68
C THR A 363 -4.46 19.24 17.48
N ALA A 364 -4.08 17.95 17.64
CA ALA A 364 -2.97 17.51 18.50
C ALA A 364 -1.62 18.25 18.27
N GLY A 365 -1.37 18.72 17.05
CA GLY A 365 -0.15 19.47 16.72
C GLY A 365 -0.21 20.99 17.04
N SER A 366 -1.36 21.53 17.44
CA SER A 366 -1.61 22.98 17.47
C SER A 366 -2.45 23.41 18.68
N LEU A 367 -2.36 22.70 19.81
CA LEU A 367 -3.17 22.96 21.00
C LEU A 367 -3.02 24.38 21.54
N ASN A 368 -1.85 24.99 21.34
CA ASN A 368 -1.60 26.40 21.71
C ASN A 368 -2.55 27.40 21.02
N LEU A 369 -3.09 27.09 19.84
CA LEU A 369 -4.07 27.93 19.13
C LEU A 369 -5.44 27.93 19.78
N PHE A 370 -5.73 26.93 20.58
CA PHE A 370 -7.00 26.68 21.26
C PHE A 370 -6.90 26.85 22.77
N SER A 371 -5.71 27.15 23.31
CA SER A 371 -5.47 27.31 24.75
C SER A 371 -5.32 28.78 25.13
N LYS A 372 -5.95 29.16 26.22
CA LYS A 372 -5.76 30.47 26.86
C LYS A 372 -5.54 30.27 28.37
N LEU A 373 -4.43 30.76 28.90
CA LEU A 373 -4.04 30.58 30.31
C LEU A 373 -4.04 29.11 30.78
N GLY A 374 -3.67 28.17 29.87
CA GLY A 374 -3.64 26.75 30.17
C GLY A 374 -4.99 26.01 30.06
N LEU A 375 -6.07 26.72 29.78
CA LEU A 375 -7.40 26.14 29.56
C LEU A 375 -7.69 26.02 28.09
N LEU A 376 -8.20 24.84 27.68
CA LEU A 376 -8.56 24.53 26.30
C LEU A 376 -9.99 25.03 26.02
N ASP A 377 -10.15 25.76 24.92
CA ASP A 377 -11.47 26.12 24.36
C ASP A 377 -11.93 25.00 23.42
N GLU A 378 -12.68 24.04 23.97
CA GLU A 378 -13.14 22.84 23.23
C GLU A 378 -14.11 23.19 22.08
N ARG A 379 -14.87 24.30 22.17
CA ARG A 379 -15.74 24.69 21.06
C ARG A 379 -14.93 25.21 19.90
N LYS A 380 -14.01 26.14 20.15
CA LYS A 380 -13.09 26.65 19.12
C LYS A 380 -12.25 25.55 18.50
N GLU A 381 -11.76 24.63 19.34
CA GLU A 381 -11.02 23.43 18.87
C GLU A 381 -11.85 22.60 17.90
N SER A 382 -13.08 22.28 18.30
CA SER A 382 -14.01 21.47 17.51
C SER A 382 -14.35 22.14 16.17
N ASP A 383 -14.71 23.42 16.20
CA ASP A 383 -15.12 24.17 15.01
C ASP A 383 -14.01 24.20 13.95
N ILE A 384 -12.78 24.55 14.36
CA ILE A 384 -11.62 24.62 13.46
C ILE A 384 -11.22 23.23 12.95
N ALA A 385 -11.26 22.19 13.80
CA ALA A 385 -10.98 20.83 13.38
C ALA A 385 -11.98 20.34 12.33
N ILE A 386 -13.27 20.58 12.56
CA ILE A 386 -14.33 20.17 11.61
C ILE A 386 -14.20 20.93 10.29
N GLU A 387 -13.93 22.26 10.34
CA GLU A 387 -13.69 23.06 9.15
C GLU A 387 -12.50 22.53 8.33
N ALA A 388 -11.37 22.26 8.99
CA ALA A 388 -10.19 21.71 8.34
C ALA A 388 -10.46 20.32 7.70
N MET A 389 -11.16 19.43 8.39
CA MET A 389 -11.54 18.13 7.85
C MET A 389 -12.54 18.25 6.67
N LYS A 390 -13.51 19.16 6.74
CA LYS A 390 -14.47 19.46 5.65
C LYS A 390 -13.75 20.00 4.42
N SER A 391 -12.80 20.92 4.58
CA SER A 391 -12.05 21.52 3.47
C SER A 391 -11.28 20.47 2.66
N LEU A 392 -10.89 19.36 3.30
CA LEU A 392 -10.23 18.20 2.66
C LEU A 392 -11.20 17.06 2.33
N THR A 393 -12.49 17.27 2.44
CA THR A 393 -13.53 16.27 2.13
C THR A 393 -13.32 14.95 2.85
N VAL A 394 -13.00 15.00 4.16
CA VAL A 394 -12.90 13.79 5.00
C VAL A 394 -14.29 13.16 5.14
N LYS A 395 -14.44 11.93 4.64
CA LYS A 395 -15.69 11.17 4.70
C LYS A 395 -15.77 10.44 6.04
N THR A 396 -16.71 10.86 6.91
CA THR A 396 -16.97 10.25 8.22
C THR A 396 -18.44 10.40 8.59
N ASN A 397 -18.97 9.45 9.35
CA ASN A 397 -20.32 9.52 9.90
C ASN A 397 -20.37 10.42 11.15
N SER A 398 -19.23 10.64 11.82
CA SER A 398 -19.12 11.51 12.99
C SER A 398 -17.66 11.97 13.16
N TYR A 399 -17.47 13.26 13.41
CA TYR A 399 -16.15 13.81 13.74
C TYR A 399 -15.69 13.45 15.16
N ALA A 400 -16.58 12.93 15.99
CA ALA A 400 -16.26 12.35 17.30
C ALA A 400 -15.85 10.86 17.21
N ALA A 401 -15.85 10.25 16.01
CA ALA A 401 -15.38 8.89 15.81
C ALA A 401 -13.86 8.75 15.97
N GLU A 402 -13.40 7.53 16.19
CA GLU A 402 -11.97 7.19 16.21
C GLU A 402 -11.42 6.96 14.80
N PRO A 403 -10.09 7.16 14.57
CA PRO A 403 -9.47 6.92 13.27
C PRO A 403 -9.62 5.49 12.73
N SER A 404 -9.82 4.49 13.60
CA SER A 404 -10.06 3.09 13.27
C SER A 404 -11.27 2.87 12.36
N HIS A 405 -12.25 3.77 12.42
CA HIS A 405 -13.47 3.71 11.61
C HIS A 405 -13.31 4.33 10.21
N LEU A 406 -12.14 4.88 9.88
CA LEU A 406 -11.88 5.53 8.60
C LEU A 406 -11.10 4.62 7.64
N SER A 407 -11.38 4.75 6.33
CA SER A 407 -10.49 4.21 5.29
C SER A 407 -9.11 4.88 5.33
N GLY A 408 -8.09 4.20 4.77
CA GLY A 408 -6.72 4.73 4.73
C GLY A 408 -6.60 6.12 4.11
N GLY A 409 -7.32 6.40 3.04
CA GLY A 409 -7.36 7.72 2.42
C GLY A 409 -7.96 8.81 3.32
N ASN A 410 -9.02 8.50 4.07
CA ASN A 410 -9.59 9.45 5.03
C ASN A 410 -8.70 9.66 6.25
N GLN A 411 -8.01 8.61 6.73
CA GLN A 411 -6.97 8.75 7.76
C GLN A 411 -5.86 9.71 7.33
N GLN A 412 -5.40 9.59 6.07
CA GLN A 412 -4.38 10.49 5.52
C GLN A 412 -4.86 11.93 5.42
N LYS A 413 -6.11 12.13 5.01
CA LYS A 413 -6.73 13.49 4.99
C LYS A 413 -6.84 14.10 6.38
N VAL A 414 -7.07 13.33 7.44
CA VAL A 414 -7.05 13.83 8.84
C VAL A 414 -5.64 14.31 9.21
N LEU A 415 -4.58 13.59 8.82
CA LEU A 415 -3.20 14.02 9.04
C LEU A 415 -2.86 15.31 8.26
N LEU A 416 -3.29 15.42 7.01
CA LEU A 416 -3.16 16.64 6.22
C LEU A 416 -3.93 17.80 6.85
N ALA A 417 -5.15 17.58 7.35
CA ALA A 417 -5.93 18.59 8.07
C ALA A 417 -5.19 19.09 9.33
N ARG A 418 -4.59 18.17 10.11
CA ARG A 418 -3.73 18.51 11.25
C ARG A 418 -2.58 19.43 10.85
N ALA A 419 -1.91 19.11 9.75
CA ALA A 419 -0.79 19.91 9.26
C ALA A 419 -1.24 21.31 8.85
N LEU A 420 -2.37 21.45 8.16
CA LEU A 420 -2.87 22.71 7.63
C LEU A 420 -3.33 23.68 8.72
N ILE A 421 -3.84 23.21 9.87
CA ILE A 421 -4.19 24.08 11.02
C ILE A 421 -2.98 24.91 11.46
N SER A 422 -1.77 24.35 11.36
CA SER A 422 -0.52 25.06 11.70
C SER A 422 -0.08 26.07 10.64
N LYS A 423 -0.75 26.20 9.49
CA LYS A 423 -0.40 27.06 8.35
C LYS A 423 1.09 26.91 7.96
N PRO A 424 1.53 25.72 7.50
CA PRO A 424 2.93 25.47 7.24
C PRO A 424 3.47 26.32 6.09
N LYS A 425 4.72 26.75 6.20
CA LYS A 425 5.50 27.30 5.08
C LYS A 425 6.03 26.18 4.19
N ILE A 426 6.47 25.07 4.82
CA ILE A 426 6.97 23.87 4.17
C ILE A 426 6.28 22.65 4.77
N LEU A 427 5.72 21.82 3.91
CA LEU A 427 5.11 20.54 4.26
C LEU A 427 5.99 19.40 3.74
N LEU A 428 6.48 18.56 4.66
CA LEU A 428 7.25 17.36 4.35
C LEU A 428 6.32 16.16 4.34
N LEU A 429 6.27 15.43 3.22
CA LEU A 429 5.40 14.27 3.01
C LEU A 429 6.25 13.05 2.71
N ASP A 430 6.24 12.08 3.62
CA ASP A 430 6.90 10.79 3.41
C ASP A 430 5.86 9.73 3.08
N GLU A 431 5.90 9.21 1.86
CA GLU A 431 4.98 8.20 1.33
C GLU A 431 3.49 8.55 1.56
N PRO A 432 3.01 9.72 1.07
CA PRO A 432 1.68 10.25 1.46
C PRO A 432 0.51 9.37 1.05
N THR A 433 0.69 8.43 0.13
CA THR A 433 -0.39 7.52 -0.32
C THR A 433 -0.12 6.06 0.00
N LYS A 434 0.88 5.76 0.83
CA LYS A 434 1.17 4.38 1.23
C LYS A 434 -0.03 3.74 1.94
N GLY A 435 -0.44 2.55 1.43
CA GLY A 435 -1.60 1.85 1.96
C GLY A 435 -2.94 2.58 1.75
N VAL A 436 -3.02 3.40 0.70
CA VAL A 436 -4.23 4.06 0.23
C VAL A 436 -4.64 3.46 -1.12
N ASP A 437 -5.93 3.28 -1.33
CA ASP A 437 -6.45 2.76 -2.61
C ASP A 437 -6.29 3.76 -3.76
N VAL A 438 -6.35 3.24 -5.01
CA VAL A 438 -6.07 4.03 -6.23
C VAL A 438 -6.98 5.25 -6.37
N GLY A 439 -8.27 5.15 -5.99
CA GLY A 439 -9.20 6.27 -6.09
C GLY A 439 -8.91 7.36 -5.06
N ALA A 440 -8.62 6.96 -3.82
CA ALA A 440 -8.27 7.91 -2.77
C ALA A 440 -6.89 8.54 -2.99
N ARG A 441 -5.94 7.90 -3.73
CA ARG A 441 -4.67 8.53 -4.12
C ARG A 441 -4.89 9.80 -4.93
N GLN A 442 -5.76 9.77 -5.94
CA GLN A 442 -6.05 10.94 -6.76
C GLN A 442 -6.65 12.08 -5.93
N GLU A 443 -7.56 11.75 -4.99
CA GLU A 443 -8.10 12.76 -4.06
C GLU A 443 -7.00 13.38 -3.19
N ILE A 444 -5.99 12.60 -2.75
CA ILE A 444 -4.84 13.11 -1.98
C ILE A 444 -3.93 13.99 -2.86
N TYR A 445 -3.68 13.60 -4.12
CA TYR A 445 -2.90 14.43 -5.05
C TYR A 445 -3.55 15.80 -5.28
N GLU A 446 -4.87 15.83 -5.48
CA GLU A 446 -5.62 17.09 -5.60
C GLU A 446 -5.52 17.94 -4.32
N VAL A 447 -5.55 17.31 -3.15
CA VAL A 447 -5.33 17.99 -1.87
C VAL A 447 -3.94 18.61 -1.79
N ILE A 448 -2.88 17.84 -2.13
CA ILE A 448 -1.50 18.33 -2.10
C ILE A 448 -1.31 19.49 -3.08
N ARG A 449 -1.87 19.42 -4.29
CA ARG A 449 -1.82 20.52 -5.26
C ARG A 449 -2.56 21.77 -4.76
N ARG A 450 -3.71 21.62 -4.10
CA ARG A 450 -4.42 22.75 -3.48
C ARG A 450 -3.61 23.40 -2.35
N ILE A 451 -2.90 22.60 -1.56
CA ILE A 451 -1.99 23.08 -0.51
C ILE A 451 -0.86 23.90 -1.14
N GLN A 452 -0.24 23.41 -2.22
CA GLN A 452 0.76 24.13 -2.98
C GLN A 452 0.21 25.45 -3.55
N ALA A 453 -0.96 25.40 -4.18
CA ALA A 453 -1.61 26.58 -4.77
C ALA A 453 -1.95 27.67 -3.72
N SER A 454 -2.10 27.30 -2.44
CA SER A 454 -2.27 28.25 -1.34
C SER A 454 -0.95 28.89 -0.88
N GLY A 455 0.20 28.57 -1.53
CA GLY A 455 1.51 29.16 -1.26
C GLY A 455 2.41 28.32 -0.34
N THR A 456 1.97 27.15 0.12
CA THR A 456 2.81 26.23 0.89
C THR A 456 3.75 25.47 -0.03
N SER A 457 5.06 25.47 0.26
CA SER A 457 6.03 24.62 -0.43
C SER A 457 5.95 23.19 0.09
N VAL A 458 6.13 22.20 -0.76
CA VAL A 458 6.01 20.78 -0.39
C VAL A 458 7.29 20.05 -0.78
N ILE A 459 7.79 19.19 0.11
CA ILE A 459 8.79 18.18 -0.25
C ILE A 459 8.10 16.83 -0.14
N VAL A 460 8.10 16.05 -1.22
CA VAL A 460 7.45 14.75 -1.27
C VAL A 460 8.45 13.63 -1.55
N VAL A 461 8.37 12.57 -0.77
CA VAL A 461 9.03 11.29 -1.00
C VAL A 461 7.96 10.28 -1.38
N ALA A 462 8.14 9.56 -2.48
CA ALA A 462 7.31 8.44 -2.88
C ALA A 462 8.17 7.32 -3.45
N SER A 463 7.85 6.07 -3.08
CA SER A 463 8.49 4.88 -3.63
C SER A 463 7.94 4.54 -5.02
N ASP A 464 6.70 4.94 -5.29
CA ASP A 464 6.07 4.87 -6.59
C ASP A 464 6.53 6.09 -7.42
N LEU A 465 7.34 5.83 -8.46
CA LEU A 465 7.92 6.89 -9.29
C LEU A 465 6.85 7.62 -10.12
N ASP A 466 5.80 6.94 -10.54
CA ASP A 466 4.65 7.56 -11.21
C ASP A 466 3.95 8.56 -10.28
N GLU A 467 3.78 8.20 -9.01
CA GLU A 467 3.27 9.12 -7.98
C GLU A 467 4.15 10.35 -7.83
N LEU A 468 5.45 10.14 -7.64
CA LEU A 468 6.42 11.22 -7.48
C LEU A 468 6.37 12.18 -8.66
N LEU A 469 6.45 11.64 -9.87
CA LEU A 469 6.43 12.41 -11.12
C LEU A 469 5.08 13.08 -11.37
N SER A 470 3.96 12.52 -10.90
CA SER A 470 2.65 13.14 -11.05
C SER A 470 2.46 14.38 -10.15
N LEU A 471 3.16 14.42 -9.02
CA LEU A 471 3.05 15.50 -8.03
C LEU A 471 4.12 16.59 -8.21
N ALA A 472 5.37 16.19 -8.42
CA ALA A 472 6.52 17.08 -8.36
C ALA A 472 6.59 18.09 -9.52
N ASN A 473 6.99 19.32 -9.23
CA ASN A 473 7.40 20.30 -10.24
C ASN A 473 8.85 20.05 -10.68
N ARG A 474 9.70 19.63 -9.74
CA ARG A 474 11.12 19.35 -9.90
C ARG A 474 11.49 18.15 -9.04
N VAL A 475 12.45 17.36 -9.48
CA VAL A 475 12.92 16.16 -8.77
C VAL A 475 14.41 16.27 -8.49
N VAL A 476 14.81 16.00 -7.25
CA VAL A 476 16.19 15.72 -6.85
C VAL A 476 16.33 14.22 -6.66
N VAL A 477 17.32 13.61 -7.33
CA VAL A 477 17.57 12.16 -7.23
C VAL A 477 18.63 11.91 -6.17
N MET A 478 18.27 10.99 -5.25
CA MET A 478 19.13 10.54 -4.16
C MET A 478 19.71 9.15 -4.47
N ALA A 479 20.99 8.95 -4.23
CA ALA A 479 21.65 7.65 -4.27
C ALA A 479 22.73 7.55 -3.20
N GLY A 480 22.70 6.49 -2.37
CA GLY A 480 23.71 6.25 -1.35
C GLY A 480 23.94 7.41 -0.38
N GLY A 481 22.88 8.16 -0.04
CA GLY A 481 22.94 9.31 0.86
C GLY A 481 23.45 10.61 0.23
N LYS A 482 23.54 10.69 -1.11
CA LYS A 482 23.96 11.89 -1.86
C LYS A 482 22.86 12.37 -2.78
N SER A 483 22.80 13.68 -3.06
CA SER A 483 22.05 14.23 -4.18
C SER A 483 22.90 14.10 -5.46
N VAL A 484 22.40 13.30 -6.43
CA VAL A 484 23.20 12.90 -7.61
C VAL A 484 22.72 13.49 -8.93
N ASP A 485 21.47 13.89 -9.02
CA ASP A 485 20.88 14.53 -10.19
C ASP A 485 19.70 15.42 -9.78
N GLU A 486 19.40 16.42 -10.61
CA GLU A 486 18.27 17.32 -10.43
C GLU A 486 17.68 17.68 -11.79
N PHE A 487 16.34 17.67 -11.91
CA PHE A 487 15.67 18.06 -13.14
C PHE A 487 14.27 18.62 -12.91
N GLU A 488 13.83 19.52 -13.78
CA GLU A 488 12.42 19.93 -13.86
C GLU A 488 11.57 18.76 -14.36
N ARG A 489 10.34 18.65 -13.88
CA ARG A 489 9.45 17.52 -14.25
C ARG A 489 9.28 17.33 -15.76
N ALA A 490 9.29 18.43 -16.54
CA ALA A 490 9.16 18.38 -18.00
C ALA A 490 10.36 17.68 -18.69
N ASP A 491 11.52 17.64 -18.03
CA ASP A 491 12.81 17.18 -18.59
C ASP A 491 13.21 15.78 -18.11
N GLY A 492 12.34 15.10 -17.35
CA GLY A 492 12.66 13.82 -16.74
C GLY A 492 11.50 12.83 -16.65
N ASP A 493 11.87 11.58 -16.57
CA ASP A 493 10.98 10.42 -16.45
C ASP A 493 11.49 9.42 -15.38
N GLU A 494 10.79 8.31 -15.21
CA GLU A 494 11.18 7.23 -14.31
C GLU A 494 12.56 6.66 -14.66
N ALA A 495 12.88 6.53 -15.94
CA ALA A 495 14.15 5.97 -16.40
C ALA A 495 15.33 6.82 -15.93
N ARG A 496 15.19 8.16 -15.92
CA ARG A 496 16.19 9.09 -15.41
C ARG A 496 16.42 8.91 -13.91
N ILE A 497 15.33 8.80 -13.11
CA ILE A 497 15.43 8.55 -11.68
C ILE A 497 16.11 7.21 -11.38
N LEU A 498 15.75 6.14 -12.11
CA LEU A 498 16.34 4.83 -11.93
C LEU A 498 17.83 4.81 -12.33
N LYS A 499 18.19 5.44 -13.47
CA LYS A 499 19.57 5.53 -13.95
C LYS A 499 20.48 6.14 -12.90
N PHE A 500 20.14 7.32 -12.38
CA PHE A 500 20.97 8.01 -11.39
C PHE A 500 20.80 7.42 -9.98
N GLY A 501 19.60 6.92 -9.63
CA GLY A 501 19.31 6.32 -8.33
C GLY A 501 20.06 5.01 -8.04
N THR A 502 20.56 4.30 -9.07
CA THR A 502 21.42 3.11 -8.91
C THR A 502 22.85 3.45 -8.52
N GLY A 503 23.26 4.72 -8.56
CA GLY A 503 24.63 5.15 -8.23
C GLY A 503 25.69 4.73 -9.27
N VAL A 504 25.29 4.12 -10.37
CA VAL A 504 26.20 3.78 -11.49
C VAL A 504 26.35 5.04 -12.34
N LEU A 505 27.29 5.90 -11.95
CA LEU A 505 27.78 6.97 -12.79
C LEU A 505 28.63 6.33 -13.90
N SER A 506 28.08 6.20 -15.10
CA SER A 506 28.83 5.83 -16.31
C SER A 506 29.61 7.03 -16.85
#